data_52188b685b1f2062e969f6180141769d
#
_entry.id   52188b685b1f2062e969f6180141769d
#
_cell.length_a   1.000
_cell.length_b   1.000
_cell.length_c   1.000
_cell.angle_alpha   90.00
_cell.angle_beta   90.00
_cell.angle_gamma   90.00
#
_symmetry.space_group_name_H-M   'P 1'
#
loop_
_entity.id
_entity.type
_entity.pdbx_description
1 polymer ?
#
loop_
_entity_poly.entity_id
_entity_poly.type
_entity_poly.pdbx_seq_one_letter_code
_entity_poly.pdbx_strand_id
1 'polypeptide(L)'
;MSTTHLSDPFTAASLVEPSVHRLGERTCVINVGTDLRHVELSVVDGAIRQVMHDECHDLVFDLTFLRRYETYALVRLAREWDRLASSGCTVHVAAREARIVTDLERLAGPDGWELHSSTTQALRALLSAPVT
;
A
#
# COMPACT_ATOMS: atom_id res chain seq x y z
N MET A 1 -16.87 32.59 -2.87
CA MET A 1 -17.54 31.65 -2.03
C MET A 1 -16.95 30.26 -2.21
N SER A 2 -16.30 29.83 -1.23
CA SER A 2 -15.57 28.58 -1.28
C SER A 2 -16.46 27.34 -1.22
N THR A 3 -17.72 27.53 -0.99
CA THR A 3 -18.65 26.41 -0.86
C THR A 3 -18.79 25.58 -2.11
N THR A 4 -18.38 26.11 -3.27
CA THR A 4 -18.48 25.35 -4.50
C THR A 4 -17.68 24.05 -4.45
N HIS A 5 -16.47 24.12 -3.99
CA HIS A 5 -15.66 22.90 -3.89
C HIS A 5 -16.14 22.03 -2.73
N LEU A 6 -16.72 22.64 -1.70
CA LEU A 6 -17.29 21.86 -0.60
C LEU A 6 -18.55 21.13 -1.05
N SER A 7 -19.20 21.63 -2.10
CA SER A 7 -20.37 20.98 -2.63
C SER A 7 -20.03 19.82 -3.57
N ASP A 8 -18.75 19.57 -3.82
CA ASP A 8 -18.32 18.45 -4.63
C ASP A 8 -17.62 17.41 -3.74
N PRO A 9 -18.39 16.61 -3.02
CA PRO A 9 -17.80 15.60 -2.14
C PRO A 9 -17.04 14.51 -2.89
N PHE A 10 -17.34 14.30 -4.17
CA PHE A 10 -16.63 13.29 -4.94
C PHE A 10 -15.19 13.69 -5.18
N THR A 11 -14.94 14.94 -5.53
CA THR A 11 -13.58 15.42 -5.74
C THR A 11 -12.78 15.33 -4.44
N ALA A 12 -13.35 15.81 -3.34
CA ALA A 12 -12.69 15.78 -2.05
C ALA A 12 -12.44 14.34 -1.58
N ALA A 13 -13.43 13.45 -1.76
CA ALA A 13 -13.32 12.08 -1.32
C ALA A 13 -12.37 11.26 -2.21
N SER A 14 -12.14 11.67 -3.47
CA SER A 14 -11.30 10.91 -4.40
C SER A 14 -9.82 11.27 -4.31
N LEU A 15 -9.46 12.29 -3.54
CA LEU A 15 -8.07 12.70 -3.39
C LEU A 15 -7.53 12.28 -2.04
N VAL A 16 -6.85 11.15 -2.04
CA VAL A 16 -6.16 10.64 -0.85
C VAL A 16 -4.67 10.63 -1.16
N GLU A 17 -3.91 11.29 -0.31
CA GLU A 17 -2.46 11.33 -0.45
C GLU A 17 -1.82 10.13 0.23
N PRO A 18 -0.62 9.73 -0.19
CA PRO A 18 0.12 8.68 0.51
C PRO A 18 0.33 9.04 1.98
N SER A 19 0.18 8.05 2.84
CA SER A 19 0.33 8.25 4.28
C SER A 19 0.82 6.98 4.96
N VAL A 20 1.32 7.13 6.19
CA VAL A 20 1.80 6.01 6.99
C VAL A 20 1.05 6.03 8.32
N HIS A 21 0.57 4.88 8.73
CA HIS A 21 -0.07 4.68 10.03
C HIS A 21 0.65 3.59 10.79
N ARG A 22 1.20 3.93 11.93
CA ARG A 22 1.86 2.95 12.78
C ARG A 22 0.83 2.33 13.72
N LEU A 23 0.74 1.00 13.71
CA LEU A 23 -0.23 0.25 14.51
C LEU A 23 0.41 -0.53 15.65
N GLY A 24 1.61 -0.18 16.04
CA GLY A 24 2.33 -0.88 17.08
C GLY A 24 3.82 -0.71 16.86
N GLU A 25 4.62 -1.50 17.56
CA GLU A 25 6.07 -1.35 17.49
C GLU A 25 6.63 -1.80 16.15
N ARG A 26 6.00 -2.80 15.52
CA ARG A 26 6.53 -3.43 14.33
C ARG A 26 5.64 -3.33 13.10
N THR A 27 4.40 -2.87 13.26
CA THR A 27 3.39 -2.91 12.20
C THR A 27 3.08 -1.51 11.70
N CYS A 28 3.20 -1.31 10.39
CA CYS A 28 2.83 -0.06 9.73
C CYS A 28 1.94 -0.34 8.54
N VAL A 29 0.98 0.54 8.32
CA VAL A 29 0.16 0.55 7.11
C VAL A 29 0.60 1.74 6.27
N ILE A 30 0.99 1.46 5.03
CA ILE A 30 1.37 2.49 4.07
C ILE A 30 0.25 2.59 3.05
N ASN A 31 -0.49 3.70 3.09
CA ASN A 31 -1.54 3.98 2.12
C ASN A 31 -0.90 4.67 0.93
N VAL A 32 -1.05 4.10 -0.27
CA VAL A 32 -0.44 4.69 -1.46
C VAL A 32 -1.27 5.82 -2.06
N GLY A 33 -2.50 6.03 -1.56
CA GLY A 33 -3.36 7.11 -2.02
C GLY A 33 -4.20 6.73 -3.23
N THR A 34 -4.78 7.75 -3.86
CA THR A 34 -5.67 7.57 -5.01
C THR A 34 -4.92 7.51 -6.34
N ASP A 35 -3.75 8.09 -6.39
CA ASP A 35 -2.94 8.17 -7.62
C ASP A 35 -1.56 7.57 -7.34
N LEU A 36 -1.10 6.75 -8.25
CA LEU A 36 0.26 6.20 -8.15
C LEU A 36 0.96 6.42 -9.49
N ARG A 37 1.59 7.58 -9.60
CA ARG A 37 2.40 7.98 -10.75
C ARG A 37 3.81 8.24 -10.24
N HIS A 38 4.66 8.74 -11.11
CA HIS A 38 6.06 8.96 -10.78
C HIS A 38 6.25 9.81 -9.49
N VAL A 39 5.47 10.88 -9.36
CA VAL A 39 5.58 11.78 -8.19
C VAL A 39 5.16 11.08 -6.91
N GLU A 40 4.02 10.41 -6.94
CA GLU A 40 3.50 9.71 -5.77
C GLU A 40 4.40 8.53 -5.38
N LEU A 41 4.97 7.86 -6.38
CA LEU A 41 5.92 6.77 -6.12
C LEU A 41 7.11 7.25 -5.31
N SER A 42 7.61 8.45 -5.60
CA SER A 42 8.69 9.06 -4.84
C SER A 42 8.31 9.25 -3.36
N VAL A 43 7.08 9.68 -3.12
CA VAL A 43 6.57 9.88 -1.76
C VAL A 43 6.45 8.53 -1.04
N VAL A 44 5.94 7.51 -1.73
CA VAL A 44 5.83 6.16 -1.17
C VAL A 44 7.22 5.59 -0.86
N ASP A 45 8.19 5.78 -1.74
CA ASP A 45 9.57 5.36 -1.49
C ASP A 45 10.14 6.01 -0.24
N GLY A 46 9.85 7.28 -0.04
CA GLY A 46 10.25 7.99 1.18
C GLY A 46 9.60 7.41 2.42
N ALA A 47 8.33 7.06 2.33
CA ALA A 47 7.60 6.44 3.43
C ALA A 47 8.19 5.07 3.77
N ILE A 48 8.55 4.28 2.76
CA ILE A 48 9.17 2.98 2.97
C ILE A 48 10.50 3.14 3.71
N ARG A 49 11.34 4.08 3.28
CA ARG A 49 12.61 4.34 3.96
C ARG A 49 12.39 4.72 5.42
N GLN A 50 11.36 5.53 5.69
CA GLN A 50 11.07 5.97 7.04
C GLN A 50 10.64 4.81 7.93
N VAL A 51 9.73 3.95 7.46
CA VAL A 51 9.28 2.82 8.27
C VAL A 51 10.41 1.81 8.50
N MET A 52 11.31 1.65 7.54
CA MET A 52 12.46 0.78 7.73
C MET A 52 13.43 1.38 8.76
N HIS A 53 13.63 2.68 8.73
CA HIS A 53 14.42 3.38 9.73
C HIS A 53 13.81 3.21 11.13
N ASP A 54 12.49 3.18 11.22
CA ASP A 54 11.77 3.02 12.47
C ASP A 54 11.60 1.55 12.87
N GLU A 55 12.26 0.64 12.17
CA GLU A 55 12.28 -0.79 12.45
C GLU A 55 10.89 -1.46 12.37
N CYS A 56 10.02 -0.95 11.52
CA CYS A 56 8.77 -1.60 11.19
C CYS A 56 9.03 -2.71 10.18
N HIS A 57 8.76 -3.95 10.56
CA HIS A 57 9.03 -5.10 9.70
C HIS A 57 7.76 -5.80 9.22
N ASP A 58 6.62 -5.49 9.79
CA ASP A 58 5.33 -6.02 9.37
C ASP A 58 4.58 -4.91 8.64
N LEU A 59 4.49 -5.02 7.33
CA LEU A 59 4.03 -3.94 6.47
C LEU A 59 2.76 -4.33 5.74
N VAL A 60 1.79 -3.43 5.75
CA VAL A 60 0.60 -3.52 4.91
C VAL A 60 0.61 -2.34 3.95
N PHE A 61 0.56 -2.63 2.66
CA PHE A 61 0.42 -1.58 1.63
C PHE A 61 -1.05 -1.54 1.23
N ASP A 62 -1.68 -0.41 1.53
CA ASP A 62 -3.11 -0.23 1.29
C ASP A 62 -3.31 0.47 -0.05
N LEU A 63 -3.78 -0.29 -1.05
CA LEU A 63 -4.12 0.18 -2.38
C LEU A 63 -5.63 0.25 -2.58
N THR A 64 -6.41 0.19 -1.50
CA THR A 64 -7.88 0.17 -1.62
C THR A 64 -8.46 1.49 -2.11
N PHE A 65 -7.71 2.59 -1.95
CA PHE A 65 -8.12 3.91 -2.47
C PHE A 65 -7.58 4.19 -3.86
N LEU A 66 -6.69 3.33 -4.37
CA LEU A 66 -6.04 3.59 -5.65
C LEU A 66 -7.04 3.57 -6.79
N ARG A 67 -7.02 4.62 -7.62
CA ARG A 67 -7.91 4.79 -8.76
C ARG A 67 -7.14 4.97 -10.06
N ARG A 68 -6.02 5.66 -10.01
CA ARG A 68 -5.23 5.97 -11.19
C ARG A 68 -3.78 5.62 -10.93
N TYR A 69 -3.18 4.92 -11.86
CA TYR A 69 -1.79 4.54 -11.71
C TYR A 69 -1.15 4.32 -13.08
N GLU A 70 0.16 4.54 -13.11
CA GLU A 70 0.96 4.15 -14.24
C GLU A 70 1.44 2.71 -14.00
N THR A 71 1.32 1.86 -15.01
CA THR A 71 1.75 0.47 -14.90
C THR A 71 3.19 0.38 -14.42
N TYR A 72 4.05 1.23 -14.94
CA TYR A 72 5.45 1.30 -14.54
C TYR A 72 5.60 1.51 -13.02
N ALA A 73 4.80 2.43 -12.45
CA ALA A 73 4.88 2.71 -11.03
C ALA A 73 4.44 1.52 -10.18
N LEU A 74 3.39 0.84 -10.62
CA LEU A 74 2.92 -0.36 -9.92
C LEU A 74 3.96 -1.48 -9.96
N VAL A 75 4.58 -1.68 -11.12
CA VAL A 75 5.65 -2.69 -11.27
C VAL A 75 6.82 -2.37 -10.34
N ARG A 76 7.25 -1.12 -10.31
CA ARG A 76 8.34 -0.69 -9.44
C ARG A 76 8.02 -0.91 -7.97
N LEU A 77 6.78 -0.61 -7.59
CA LEU A 77 6.35 -0.80 -6.21
C LEU A 77 6.33 -2.29 -5.85
N ALA A 78 5.84 -3.14 -6.75
CA ALA A 78 5.83 -4.59 -6.52
C ALA A 78 7.25 -5.14 -6.36
N ARG A 79 8.21 -4.64 -7.12
CA ARG A 79 9.62 -5.02 -6.97
C ARG A 79 10.16 -4.61 -5.60
N GLU A 80 9.72 -3.46 -5.12
CA GLU A 80 10.12 -3.02 -3.78
C GLU A 80 9.55 -3.95 -2.71
N TRP A 81 8.30 -4.40 -2.87
CA TRP A 81 7.71 -5.37 -1.95
C TRP A 81 8.50 -6.68 -1.93
N ASP A 82 8.92 -7.16 -3.11
CA ASP A 82 9.76 -8.37 -3.21
C ASP A 82 11.07 -8.17 -2.48
N ARG A 83 11.69 -7.01 -2.63
CA ARG A 83 12.94 -6.69 -1.96
C ARG A 83 12.77 -6.66 -0.45
N LEU A 84 11.69 -6.04 0.03
CA LEU A 84 11.39 -5.97 1.46
C LEU A 84 11.15 -7.37 2.04
N ALA A 85 10.38 -8.19 1.33
CA ALA A 85 10.12 -9.56 1.76
C ALA A 85 11.41 -10.36 1.82
N SER A 86 12.30 -10.19 0.85
CA SER A 86 13.59 -10.87 0.82
C SER A 86 14.52 -10.44 1.95
N SER A 87 14.34 -9.22 2.45
CA SER A 87 15.16 -8.70 3.53
C SER A 87 14.60 -9.02 4.93
N GLY A 88 13.55 -9.80 5.00
CA GLY A 88 13.00 -10.26 6.28
C GLY A 88 11.71 -9.56 6.73
N CYS A 89 11.18 -8.65 5.92
CA CYS A 89 9.90 -8.01 6.22
C CYS A 89 8.74 -8.95 5.84
N THR A 90 7.65 -8.86 6.60
CA THR A 90 6.38 -9.46 6.19
C THR A 90 5.61 -8.40 5.43
N VAL A 91 5.22 -8.69 4.19
CA VAL A 91 4.56 -7.71 3.34
C VAL A 91 3.19 -8.24 2.91
N HIS A 92 2.17 -7.48 3.21
CA HIS A 92 0.81 -7.75 2.78
C HIS A 92 0.30 -6.55 1.98
N VAL A 93 -0.49 -6.82 0.95
CA VAL A 93 -1.01 -5.80 0.05
C VAL A 93 -2.53 -5.93 0.02
N ALA A 94 -3.24 -4.83 0.15
CA ALA A 94 -4.68 -4.80 0.09
C ALA A 94 -5.13 -4.00 -1.13
N ALA A 95 -6.01 -4.58 -1.95
CA ALA A 95 -6.56 -3.92 -3.13
C ALA A 95 -7.99 -4.42 -3.38
N ARG A 96 -8.84 -3.56 -3.92
CA ARG A 96 -10.26 -3.89 -4.13
C ARG A 96 -10.69 -3.79 -5.59
N GLU A 97 -10.17 -2.82 -6.33
CA GLU A 97 -10.59 -2.63 -7.71
C GLU A 97 -10.10 -3.78 -8.57
N ALA A 98 -11.01 -4.38 -9.34
CA ALA A 98 -10.73 -5.59 -10.11
C ALA A 98 -9.53 -5.46 -11.04
N ARG A 99 -9.39 -4.32 -11.71
CA ARG A 99 -8.27 -4.09 -12.63
C ARG A 99 -6.93 -4.09 -11.88
N ILE A 100 -6.91 -3.44 -10.72
CA ILE A 100 -5.71 -3.38 -9.90
C ILE A 100 -5.37 -4.77 -9.37
N VAL A 101 -6.36 -5.49 -8.88
CA VAL A 101 -6.17 -6.86 -8.38
C VAL A 101 -5.60 -7.75 -9.49
N THR A 102 -6.15 -7.66 -10.70
CA THR A 102 -5.67 -8.45 -11.84
C THR A 102 -4.20 -8.13 -12.14
N ASP A 103 -3.83 -6.85 -12.17
CA ASP A 103 -2.46 -6.46 -12.43
C ASP A 103 -1.52 -6.95 -11.33
N LEU A 104 -1.96 -6.85 -10.07
CA LEU A 104 -1.15 -7.31 -8.93
C LEU A 104 -0.97 -8.82 -8.94
N GLU A 105 -1.99 -9.57 -9.30
CA GLU A 105 -1.89 -11.03 -9.38
C GLU A 105 -0.85 -11.49 -10.39
N ARG A 106 -0.67 -10.73 -11.45
CA ARG A 106 0.37 -11.01 -12.46
C ARG A 106 1.77 -10.73 -11.95
N LEU A 107 1.89 -9.87 -10.97
CA LEU A 107 3.18 -9.46 -10.42
C LEU A 107 3.58 -10.25 -9.18
N ALA A 108 2.62 -10.93 -8.54
CA ALA A 108 2.86 -11.66 -7.31
C ALA A 108 3.69 -12.91 -7.58
N GLY A 109 4.74 -13.08 -6.80
CA GLY A 109 5.54 -14.29 -6.81
C GLY A 109 5.11 -15.25 -5.71
N PRO A 110 5.62 -16.48 -5.72
CA PRO A 110 5.18 -17.49 -4.75
C PRO A 110 5.65 -17.24 -3.32
N ASP A 111 6.76 -16.53 -3.14
CA ASP A 111 7.39 -16.36 -1.83
C ASP A 111 7.54 -14.89 -1.44
N GLY A 112 6.82 -14.00 -2.08
CA GLY A 112 6.96 -12.59 -1.82
C GLY A 112 5.89 -12.07 -0.88
N TRP A 113 5.11 -11.15 -1.37
CA TRP A 113 4.03 -10.51 -0.63
C TRP A 113 2.70 -11.21 -0.90
N GLU A 114 1.76 -11.04 0.02
CA GLU A 114 0.42 -11.61 -0.10
C GLU A 114 -0.61 -10.54 -0.43
N LEU A 115 -1.55 -10.87 -1.32
CA LEU A 115 -2.63 -9.98 -1.74
C LEU A 115 -3.90 -10.30 -0.97
N HIS A 116 -4.57 -9.26 -0.48
CA HIS A 116 -5.82 -9.34 0.25
C HIS A 116 -6.84 -8.38 -0.36
N SER A 117 -8.13 -8.66 -0.15
CA SER A 117 -9.19 -7.81 -0.68
C SER A 117 -9.52 -6.62 0.21
N SER A 118 -8.97 -6.55 1.41
CA SER A 118 -9.16 -5.42 2.31
C SER A 118 -7.98 -5.28 3.27
N THR A 119 -7.83 -4.07 3.80
CA THR A 119 -6.82 -3.79 4.82
C THR A 119 -7.09 -4.63 6.07
N THR A 120 -8.35 -4.81 6.43
CA THR A 120 -8.72 -5.64 7.58
C THR A 120 -8.24 -7.08 7.41
N GLN A 121 -8.41 -7.66 6.22
CA GLN A 121 -7.93 -9.02 5.95
C GLN A 121 -6.41 -9.10 6.03
N ALA A 122 -5.72 -8.10 5.50
CA ALA A 122 -4.26 -8.05 5.56
C ALA A 122 -3.78 -8.00 7.01
N LEU A 123 -4.40 -7.16 7.83
CA LEU A 123 -4.05 -7.06 9.25
C LEU A 123 -4.35 -8.35 10.00
N ARG A 124 -5.45 -9.00 9.71
CA ARG A 124 -5.77 -10.30 10.32
C ARG A 124 -4.72 -11.35 9.97
N ALA A 125 -4.25 -11.35 8.74
CA ALA A 125 -3.21 -12.28 8.32
C ALA A 125 -1.93 -12.07 9.12
N LEU A 126 -1.56 -10.81 9.37
CA LEU A 126 -0.41 -10.50 10.21
C LEU A 126 -0.58 -11.00 11.65
N LEU A 127 -1.76 -10.75 12.22
CA LEU A 127 -2.02 -11.09 13.63
C LEU A 127 -2.15 -12.58 13.84
N SER A 128 -2.56 -13.34 12.84
CA SER A 128 -2.74 -14.79 12.96
C SER A 128 -1.52 -15.57 12.49
N ALA A 129 -0.45 -14.90 12.04
CA ALA A 129 0.76 -15.58 11.65
C ALA A 129 1.39 -16.26 12.87
N PRO A 130 1.91 -17.49 12.71
CA PRO A 130 2.54 -18.17 13.83
C PRO A 130 3.78 -17.41 14.28
N VAL A 131 3.95 -17.35 15.58
CA VAL A 131 5.15 -16.76 16.17
C VAL A 131 6.23 -17.86 16.17
N THR A 132 7.24 -17.66 15.40
CA THR A 132 8.35 -18.62 15.31
C THR A 132 9.66 -17.98 15.65
#